data_4fbcf72e57486ab2838df240b00e5c3f
#
_entry.id   4fbcf72e57486ab2838df240b00e5c3f
#
_cell.length_a   1.000
_cell.length_b   1.000
_cell.length_c   1.000
_cell.angle_alpha   90.00
_cell.angle_beta   90.00
_cell.angle_gamma   90.00
#
_symmetry.space_group_name_H-M   'P 1'
#
loop_
_entity.id
_entity.type
_entity.pdbx_description
1 polymer ?
#
loop_
_entity_poly.entity_id
_entity_poly.type
_entity_poly.pdbx_seq_one_letter_code
_entity_poly.pdbx_strand_id
1 'polypeptide(L)'
;MYTFPVTHGSLTLQMRLTNTVINRATYVGNDNRQHILWDDVIPGFGLRVYPTGRKSFVLSYRANRRKRLYTIGPYGVLTLKQARERAKLLLASVLDGQDPAKDRQLKAKERTFSELCDAYLEQHAKVHKKTWKEDERRINKCLRPRWQTLRVSAIDQHDVVLLHHEIGKRHPYEANRTVELLKSIYAKAM
;
A
#
# COMPACT_ATOMS: atom_id res chain seq x y z
N MET A 1 36.97 13.29 -16.56
CA MET A 1 36.02 14.18 -17.25
C MET A 1 35.15 13.32 -18.13
N TYR A 2 34.05 12.77 -17.60
CA TYR A 2 33.14 11.92 -18.37
C TYR A 2 31.90 12.72 -18.71
N THR A 3 31.79 13.16 -19.93
CA THR A 3 30.60 13.76 -20.52
C THR A 3 29.61 12.68 -20.88
N PHE A 4 28.42 12.69 -20.22
CA PHE A 4 27.30 11.85 -20.63
C PHE A 4 26.43 12.58 -21.65
N PRO A 5 25.90 11.89 -22.67
CA PRO A 5 25.14 12.53 -23.73
C PRO A 5 23.79 13.03 -23.21
N VAL A 6 23.51 14.28 -23.51
CA VAL A 6 22.23 14.95 -23.30
C VAL A 6 21.21 14.36 -24.27
N THR A 7 20.29 13.54 -23.77
CA THR A 7 19.09 13.16 -24.52
C THR A 7 17.94 14.08 -24.09
N HIS A 8 17.30 14.70 -25.05
CA HIS A 8 16.19 15.63 -24.91
C HIS A 8 15.11 15.14 -23.94
N GLY A 9 14.80 15.92 -22.89
CA GLY A 9 13.55 15.80 -22.17
C GLY A 9 13.55 15.87 -20.65
N SER A 10 14.70 15.88 -19.95
CA SER A 10 14.72 16.13 -18.50
C SER A 10 16.14 16.44 -18.04
N LEU A 11 16.36 17.62 -17.50
CA LEU A 11 17.59 17.97 -16.81
C LEU A 11 17.74 17.08 -15.57
N THR A 12 18.48 15.99 -15.71
CA THR A 12 18.76 15.08 -14.60
C THR A 12 19.97 15.62 -13.84
N LEU A 13 19.77 16.54 -12.93
CA LEU A 13 20.80 17.00 -12.00
C LEU A 13 21.07 15.87 -10.99
N GLN A 14 22.19 15.16 -11.18
CA GLN A 14 22.75 14.30 -10.13
C GLN A 14 23.58 15.16 -9.19
N MET A 15 23.26 15.15 -7.90
CA MET A 15 23.98 15.89 -6.88
C MET A 15 23.85 15.16 -5.54
N ARG A 16 24.85 15.34 -4.69
CA ARG A 16 24.75 14.80 -3.33
C ARG A 16 23.62 15.51 -2.58
N LEU A 17 22.54 14.79 -2.31
CA LEU A 17 21.46 15.31 -1.49
C LEU A 17 21.96 15.52 -0.06
N THR A 18 21.79 16.73 0.43
CA THR A 18 22.04 17.13 1.83
C THR A 18 20.78 17.81 2.36
N ASN A 19 20.66 17.93 3.67
CA ASN A 19 19.52 18.64 4.27
C ASN A 19 19.45 20.10 3.77
N THR A 20 20.60 20.75 3.55
CA THR A 20 20.67 22.11 2.99
C THR A 20 20.10 22.16 1.57
N VAL A 21 20.50 21.22 0.70
CA VAL A 21 19.98 21.11 -0.67
C VAL A 21 18.48 20.84 -0.66
N ILE A 22 18.02 19.91 0.16
CA ILE A 22 16.60 19.56 0.29
C ILE A 22 15.77 20.77 0.74
N ASN A 23 16.24 21.52 1.74
CA ASN A 23 15.51 22.68 2.26
C ASN A 23 15.39 23.77 1.19
N ARG A 24 16.45 24.05 0.44
CA ARG A 24 16.49 25.06 -0.62
C ARG A 24 15.81 24.62 -1.92
N ALA A 25 15.56 23.32 -2.11
CA ALA A 25 14.95 22.81 -3.32
C ALA A 25 13.56 23.42 -3.53
N THR A 26 13.37 24.05 -4.67
CA THR A 26 12.08 24.60 -5.14
C THR A 26 11.66 23.88 -6.41
N TYR A 27 10.36 23.92 -6.71
CA TYR A 27 9.87 23.38 -7.96
C TYR A 27 10.32 24.25 -9.14
N VAL A 28 11.01 23.64 -10.09
CA VAL A 28 11.47 24.30 -11.32
C VAL A 28 10.86 23.53 -12.49
N GLY A 29 9.64 23.88 -12.88
CA GLY A 29 8.98 23.22 -14.01
C GLY A 29 7.84 24.08 -14.55
N ASN A 30 7.69 24.10 -15.88
CA ASN A 30 6.67 24.91 -16.54
C ASN A 30 5.37 24.15 -16.79
N ASP A 31 5.30 22.80 -16.67
CA ASP A 31 4.20 22.02 -17.19
C ASP A 31 3.80 20.84 -16.31
N ASN A 32 3.61 20.97 -15.01
CA ASN A 32 3.26 19.84 -14.12
C ASN A 32 4.19 18.61 -14.23
N ARG A 33 5.35 18.74 -14.90
CA ARG A 33 6.33 17.66 -15.02
C ARG A 33 6.97 17.38 -13.66
N GLN A 34 7.34 16.12 -13.46
CA GLN A 34 7.98 15.72 -12.22
C GLN A 34 9.38 16.34 -12.13
N HIS A 35 9.60 17.21 -11.13
CA HIS A 35 10.91 17.72 -10.80
C HIS A 35 11.55 16.83 -9.75
N ILE A 36 12.59 16.06 -10.14
CA ILE A 36 13.30 15.13 -9.25
C ILE A 36 14.79 15.49 -9.25
N LEU A 37 15.31 15.74 -8.06
CA LEU A 37 16.74 15.87 -7.80
C LEU A 37 17.28 14.48 -7.43
N TRP A 38 18.16 13.94 -8.28
CA TRP A 38 18.71 12.60 -8.07
C TRP A 38 19.95 12.66 -7.17
N ASP A 39 20.02 11.70 -6.22
CA ASP A 39 21.17 11.54 -5.33
C ASP A 39 22.31 10.84 -6.06
N ASP A 40 23.55 11.29 -5.80
CA ASP A 40 24.76 10.64 -6.32
C ASP A 40 25.24 9.46 -5.45
N VAL A 41 24.70 9.34 -4.21
CA VAL A 41 25.13 8.32 -3.24
C VAL A 41 24.42 6.98 -3.47
N ILE A 42 23.13 7.01 -3.80
CA ILE A 42 22.33 5.78 -4.02
C ILE A 42 21.71 5.87 -5.42
N PRO A 43 22.05 4.93 -6.32
CA PRO A 43 21.51 4.91 -7.67
C PRO A 43 19.98 4.87 -7.68
N GLY A 44 19.38 5.80 -8.43
CA GLY A 44 17.93 5.88 -8.56
C GLY A 44 17.19 6.50 -7.37
N PHE A 45 17.85 6.81 -6.27
CA PHE A 45 17.25 7.55 -5.15
C PHE A 45 17.20 9.04 -5.49
N GLY A 46 16.15 9.73 -5.07
CA GLY A 46 15.98 11.15 -5.33
C GLY A 46 14.92 11.84 -4.49
N LEU A 47 14.87 13.15 -4.62
CA LEU A 47 13.87 14.02 -4.02
C LEU A 47 12.95 14.57 -5.10
N ARG A 48 11.66 14.22 -5.05
CA ARG A 48 10.61 14.84 -5.88
C ARG A 48 10.12 16.10 -5.20
N VAL A 49 10.14 17.20 -5.93
CA VAL A 49 9.56 18.48 -5.52
C VAL A 49 8.28 18.71 -6.31
N TYR A 50 7.20 19.03 -5.62
CA TYR A 50 5.89 19.28 -6.22
C TYR A 50 5.64 20.78 -6.41
N PRO A 51 4.76 21.19 -7.33
CA PRO A 51 4.39 22.61 -7.53
C PRO A 51 3.89 23.29 -6.24
N THR A 52 3.27 22.50 -5.34
CA THR A 52 2.78 22.97 -4.04
C THR A 52 3.90 23.18 -3.01
N GLY A 53 5.18 22.99 -3.37
CA GLY A 53 6.32 23.03 -2.44
C GLY A 53 6.49 21.75 -1.62
N ARG A 54 5.56 20.80 -1.68
CA ARG A 54 5.67 19.50 -1.02
C ARG A 54 6.83 18.71 -1.60
N LYS A 55 7.55 17.97 -0.75
CA LYS A 55 8.73 17.18 -1.13
C LYS A 55 8.54 15.73 -0.70
N SER A 56 8.98 14.79 -1.53
CA SER A 56 8.92 13.35 -1.21
C SER A 56 10.18 12.65 -1.72
N PHE A 57 10.69 11.71 -0.94
CA PHE A 57 11.75 10.82 -1.38
C PHE A 57 11.19 9.76 -2.31
N VAL A 58 11.92 9.51 -3.39
CA VAL A 58 11.55 8.54 -4.42
C VAL A 58 12.72 7.62 -4.75
N LEU A 59 12.40 6.44 -5.30
CA LEU A 59 13.36 5.49 -5.81
C LEU A 59 12.94 5.06 -7.21
N SER A 60 13.82 5.25 -8.20
CA SER A 60 13.67 4.73 -9.55
C SER A 60 14.49 3.45 -9.68
N TYR A 61 13.86 2.36 -10.12
CA TYR A 61 14.52 1.08 -10.34
C TYR A 61 13.91 0.36 -11.55
N ARG A 62 14.52 -0.75 -11.96
CA ARG A 62 13.97 -1.63 -12.98
C ARG A 62 13.60 -2.98 -12.35
N ALA A 63 12.37 -3.41 -12.58
CA ALA A 63 11.90 -4.75 -12.26
C ALA A 63 11.18 -5.32 -13.49
N ASN A 64 11.43 -6.59 -13.81
CA ASN A 64 10.80 -7.26 -14.95
C ASN A 64 10.93 -6.46 -16.28
N ARG A 65 12.11 -5.92 -16.57
CA ARG A 65 12.44 -5.06 -17.72
C ARG A 65 11.66 -3.73 -17.79
N ARG A 66 10.89 -3.36 -16.76
CA ARG A 66 10.11 -2.11 -16.71
C ARG A 66 10.73 -1.13 -15.71
N LYS A 67 10.84 0.14 -16.11
CA LYS A 67 11.22 1.22 -15.19
C LYS A 67 10.06 1.51 -14.24
N ARG A 68 10.37 1.56 -12.95
CA ARG A 68 9.43 1.87 -11.86
C ARG A 68 9.90 3.09 -11.10
N LEU A 69 8.94 3.84 -10.58
CA LEU A 69 9.20 4.94 -9.66
C LEU A 69 8.38 4.71 -8.39
N TYR A 70 9.07 4.50 -7.29
CA TYR A 70 8.47 4.22 -5.99
C TYR A 70 8.60 5.43 -5.07
N THR A 71 7.52 5.89 -4.44
CA THR A 71 7.55 6.94 -3.43
C THR A 71 7.82 6.31 -2.06
N ILE A 72 8.98 6.62 -1.48
CA ILE A 72 9.43 6.11 -0.18
C ILE A 72 8.66 6.79 0.94
N GLY A 73 8.51 8.12 0.87
CA GLY A 73 7.75 8.88 1.84
C GLY A 73 8.01 10.38 1.79
N PRO A 74 7.19 11.18 2.50
CA PRO A 74 7.33 12.63 2.49
C PRO A 74 8.55 13.09 3.31
N TYR A 75 9.21 14.16 2.81
CA TYR A 75 10.19 14.90 3.59
C TYR A 75 9.48 15.62 4.75
N GLY A 76 10.08 15.64 5.93
CA GLY A 76 9.46 16.14 7.17
C GLY A 76 8.94 15.01 8.07
N VAL A 77 8.43 13.91 7.47
CA VAL A 77 8.14 12.68 8.22
C VAL A 77 9.35 11.75 8.25
N LEU A 78 10.12 11.71 7.15
CA LEU A 78 11.36 10.94 7.05
C LEU A 78 12.56 11.89 6.98
N THR A 79 13.60 11.56 7.73
CA THR A 79 14.93 12.18 7.55
C THR A 79 15.59 11.62 6.28
N LEU A 80 16.55 12.35 5.73
CA LEU A 80 17.35 11.90 4.57
C LEU A 80 18.05 10.55 4.86
N LYS A 81 18.59 10.37 6.08
CA LYS A 81 19.22 9.11 6.51
C LYS A 81 18.24 7.95 6.47
N GLN A 82 17.07 8.11 7.08
CA GLN A 82 16.03 7.08 7.07
C GLN A 82 15.53 6.76 5.66
N ALA A 83 15.38 7.77 4.80
CA ALA A 83 14.97 7.58 3.42
C ALA A 83 16.00 6.78 2.61
N ARG A 84 17.31 7.07 2.79
CA ARG A 84 18.41 6.30 2.18
C ARG A 84 18.44 4.85 2.65
N GLU A 85 18.27 4.60 3.95
CA GLU A 85 18.23 3.23 4.46
C GLU A 85 17.03 2.44 3.88
N ARG A 86 15.86 3.05 3.80
CA ARG A 86 14.70 2.43 3.14
C ARG A 86 14.94 2.19 1.65
N ALA A 87 15.61 3.11 0.97
CA ALA A 87 15.97 2.93 -0.45
C ALA A 87 16.90 1.72 -0.64
N LYS A 88 17.90 1.52 0.23
CA LYS A 88 18.79 0.36 0.19
C LYS A 88 18.03 -0.94 0.38
N LEU A 89 17.13 -1.01 1.36
CA LEU A 89 16.30 -2.19 1.61
C LEU A 89 15.39 -2.51 0.41
N LEU A 90 14.79 -1.49 -0.20
CA LEU A 90 13.98 -1.65 -1.42
C LEU A 90 14.83 -2.14 -2.59
N LEU A 91 16.04 -1.62 -2.79
CA LEU A 91 16.94 -2.09 -3.84
C LEU A 91 17.37 -3.55 -3.59
N ALA A 92 17.64 -3.92 -2.35
CA ALA A 92 17.95 -5.32 -2.00
C ALA A 92 16.78 -6.23 -2.38
N SER A 93 15.54 -5.89 -2.02
CA SER A 93 14.38 -6.69 -2.40
C SER A 93 14.17 -6.78 -3.92
N VAL A 94 14.53 -5.73 -4.66
CA VAL A 94 14.49 -5.77 -6.14
C VAL A 94 15.54 -6.71 -6.70
N LEU A 95 16.74 -6.78 -6.11
CA LEU A 95 17.77 -7.75 -6.48
C LEU A 95 17.33 -9.20 -6.21
N ASP A 96 16.53 -9.41 -5.17
CA ASP A 96 15.89 -10.69 -4.85
C ASP A 96 14.68 -11.00 -5.77
N GLY A 97 14.46 -10.21 -6.82
CA GLY A 97 13.41 -10.42 -7.83
C GLY A 97 12.04 -9.86 -7.48
N GLN A 98 11.88 -9.14 -6.39
CA GLN A 98 10.61 -8.50 -6.00
C GLN A 98 10.35 -7.21 -6.79
N ASP A 99 9.08 -6.81 -6.90
CA ASP A 99 8.67 -5.51 -7.46
C ASP A 99 7.84 -4.72 -6.42
N PRO A 100 8.48 -3.98 -5.50
CA PRO A 100 7.79 -3.27 -4.42
C PRO A 100 6.67 -2.33 -4.88
N ALA A 101 6.80 -1.73 -6.08
CA ALA A 101 5.76 -0.87 -6.63
C ALA A 101 4.53 -1.68 -7.06
N LYS A 102 4.74 -2.84 -7.68
CA LYS A 102 3.68 -3.76 -8.08
C LYS A 102 2.99 -4.33 -6.83
N ASP A 103 3.75 -4.76 -5.83
CA ASP A 103 3.21 -5.34 -4.60
C ASP A 103 2.34 -4.33 -3.85
N ARG A 104 2.82 -3.07 -3.76
CA ARG A 104 2.02 -1.98 -3.18
C ARG A 104 0.74 -1.72 -3.97
N GLN A 105 0.81 -1.78 -5.31
CA GLN A 105 -0.34 -1.59 -6.18
C GLN A 105 -1.35 -2.75 -6.04
N LEU A 106 -0.88 -3.99 -5.96
CA LEU A 106 -1.72 -5.16 -5.73
C LEU A 106 -2.43 -5.07 -4.37
N LYS A 107 -1.69 -4.77 -3.31
CA LYS A 107 -2.26 -4.53 -1.98
C LYS A 107 -3.28 -3.39 -1.98
N ALA A 108 -3.04 -2.30 -2.74
CA ALA A 108 -3.98 -1.20 -2.83
C ALA A 108 -5.26 -1.55 -3.60
N LYS A 109 -5.20 -2.50 -4.54
CA LYS A 109 -6.34 -3.01 -5.32
C LYS A 109 -7.06 -4.17 -4.64
N GLU A 110 -6.50 -4.73 -3.59
CA GLU A 110 -7.14 -5.80 -2.84
C GLU A 110 -8.47 -5.31 -2.27
N ARG A 111 -9.47 -6.17 -2.31
CA ARG A 111 -10.81 -5.88 -1.75
C ARG A 111 -10.74 -5.58 -0.26
N THR A 112 -11.56 -4.67 0.19
CA THR A 112 -11.85 -4.51 1.61
C THR A 112 -12.72 -5.66 2.11
N PHE A 113 -12.71 -5.89 3.40
CA PHE A 113 -13.58 -6.89 4.01
C PHE A 113 -15.07 -6.56 3.79
N SER A 114 -15.42 -5.27 3.76
CA SER A 114 -16.79 -4.86 3.43
C SER A 114 -17.19 -5.29 2.03
N GLU A 115 -16.34 -5.02 1.02
CA GLU A 115 -16.58 -5.45 -0.37
C GLU A 115 -16.67 -6.97 -0.52
N LEU A 116 -15.88 -7.72 0.26
CA LEU A 116 -15.96 -9.18 0.30
C LEU A 116 -17.31 -9.66 0.87
N CYS A 117 -17.80 -9.04 1.96
CA CYS A 117 -19.10 -9.33 2.54
C CYS A 117 -20.25 -9.01 1.58
N ASP A 118 -20.17 -7.88 0.86
CA ASP A 118 -21.17 -7.50 -0.13
C ASP A 118 -21.22 -8.52 -1.27
N ALA A 119 -20.06 -8.92 -1.79
CA ALA A 119 -19.96 -9.95 -2.81
C ALA A 119 -20.57 -11.29 -2.33
N TYR A 120 -20.27 -11.70 -1.09
CA TYR A 120 -20.87 -12.91 -0.50
C TYR A 120 -22.39 -12.82 -0.41
N LEU A 121 -22.93 -11.72 0.09
CA LEU A 121 -24.36 -11.51 0.22
C LEU A 121 -25.06 -11.55 -1.13
N GLU A 122 -24.57 -10.82 -2.12
CA GLU A 122 -25.21 -10.68 -3.43
C GLU A 122 -25.05 -11.95 -4.29
N GLN A 123 -23.84 -12.52 -4.34
CA GLN A 123 -23.54 -13.61 -5.26
C GLN A 123 -23.83 -15.00 -4.70
N HIS A 124 -23.87 -15.14 -3.37
CA HIS A 124 -24.08 -16.45 -2.74
C HIS A 124 -25.26 -16.49 -1.77
N ALA A 125 -25.31 -15.65 -0.74
CA ALA A 125 -26.26 -15.81 0.33
C ALA A 125 -27.70 -15.58 -0.15
N LYS A 126 -27.98 -14.49 -0.85
CA LYS A 126 -29.31 -14.16 -1.39
C LYS A 126 -29.79 -15.18 -2.42
N VAL A 127 -28.87 -15.76 -3.18
CA VAL A 127 -29.21 -16.75 -4.24
C VAL A 127 -29.47 -18.14 -3.66
N HIS A 128 -28.68 -18.56 -2.66
CA HIS A 128 -28.65 -19.95 -2.23
C HIS A 128 -29.22 -20.22 -0.82
N LYS A 129 -29.45 -19.17 -0.01
CA LYS A 129 -29.86 -19.33 1.38
C LYS A 129 -31.21 -18.68 1.68
N LYS A 130 -32.16 -19.42 2.21
CA LYS A 130 -33.41 -18.86 2.73
C LYS A 130 -33.15 -17.92 3.94
N THR A 131 -32.10 -18.17 4.70
CA THR A 131 -31.74 -17.44 5.93
C THR A 131 -30.68 -16.33 5.70
N TRP A 132 -30.53 -15.82 4.47
CA TRP A 132 -29.53 -14.81 4.15
C TRP A 132 -29.62 -13.53 5.00
N LYS A 133 -30.83 -13.18 5.46
CA LYS A 133 -31.04 -12.03 6.36
C LYS A 133 -30.33 -12.18 7.70
N GLU A 134 -30.21 -13.42 8.21
CA GLU A 134 -29.42 -13.69 9.42
C GLU A 134 -27.92 -13.54 9.19
N ASP A 135 -27.43 -13.96 8.03
CA ASP A 135 -26.04 -13.73 7.63
C ASP A 135 -25.75 -12.23 7.53
N GLU A 136 -26.62 -11.47 6.87
CA GLU A 136 -26.51 -10.00 6.76
C GLU A 136 -26.53 -9.34 8.14
N ARG A 137 -27.42 -9.74 9.03
CA ARG A 137 -27.48 -9.23 10.41
C ARG A 137 -26.15 -9.47 11.15
N ARG A 138 -25.59 -10.68 11.08
CA ARG A 138 -24.31 -11.02 11.72
C ARG A 138 -23.16 -10.24 11.13
N ILE A 139 -23.09 -10.11 9.81
CA ILE A 139 -22.08 -9.30 9.12
C ILE A 139 -22.12 -7.87 9.66
N ASN A 140 -23.30 -7.26 9.67
CA ASN A 140 -23.47 -5.87 10.05
C ASN A 140 -23.23 -5.63 11.57
N LYS A 141 -23.63 -6.58 12.41
CA LYS A 141 -23.50 -6.46 13.87
C LYS A 141 -22.12 -6.85 14.40
N CYS A 142 -21.53 -7.92 13.87
CA CYS A 142 -20.35 -8.55 14.47
C CYS A 142 -19.06 -8.30 13.68
N LEU A 143 -19.12 -8.27 12.34
CA LEU A 143 -17.93 -8.26 11.49
C LEU A 143 -17.57 -6.85 10.97
N ARG A 144 -18.52 -6.14 10.38
CA ARG A 144 -18.27 -4.79 9.80
C ARG A 144 -17.77 -3.77 10.80
N PRO A 145 -18.27 -3.67 12.05
CA PRO A 145 -17.79 -2.66 12.99
C PRO A 145 -16.28 -2.73 13.25
N ARG A 146 -15.68 -3.90 13.03
CA ARG A 146 -14.24 -4.13 13.26
C ARG A 146 -13.41 -4.03 12.00
N TRP A 147 -13.88 -4.63 10.89
CA TRP A 147 -13.05 -4.96 9.76
C TRP A 147 -13.48 -4.32 8.44
N GLN A 148 -14.55 -3.52 8.41
CA GLN A 148 -15.10 -3.00 7.15
C GLN A 148 -14.07 -2.33 6.22
N THR A 149 -13.10 -1.61 6.77
CA THR A 149 -12.07 -0.89 6.02
C THR A 149 -10.77 -1.65 5.85
N LEU A 150 -10.61 -2.77 6.56
CA LEU A 150 -9.41 -3.59 6.45
C LEU A 150 -9.37 -4.32 5.12
N ARG A 151 -8.16 -4.55 4.60
CA ARG A 151 -7.96 -5.45 3.47
C ARG A 151 -8.16 -6.89 3.92
N VAL A 152 -8.66 -7.73 3.03
CA VAL A 152 -8.95 -9.14 3.34
C VAL A 152 -7.70 -9.86 3.87
N SER A 153 -6.53 -9.58 3.29
CA SER A 153 -5.24 -10.15 3.73
C SER A 153 -4.73 -9.62 5.06
N ALA A 154 -5.30 -8.54 5.57
CA ALA A 154 -4.90 -7.97 6.85
C ALA A 154 -5.59 -8.60 8.05
N ILE A 155 -6.59 -9.45 7.82
CA ILE A 155 -7.34 -10.17 8.87
C ILE A 155 -6.70 -11.54 9.03
N ASP A 156 -6.05 -11.76 10.15
CA ASP A 156 -5.37 -13.02 10.44
C ASP A 156 -6.17 -13.93 11.39
N GLN A 157 -5.62 -15.10 11.68
CA GLN A 157 -6.23 -16.06 12.59
C GLN A 157 -6.36 -15.50 14.02
N HIS A 158 -5.44 -14.67 14.44
CA HIS A 158 -5.46 -14.05 15.78
C HIS A 158 -6.66 -13.11 15.92
N ASP A 159 -6.95 -12.30 14.90
CA ASP A 159 -8.12 -11.42 14.85
C ASP A 159 -9.42 -12.19 14.99
N VAL A 160 -9.51 -13.35 14.32
CA VAL A 160 -10.69 -14.23 14.39
C VAL A 160 -10.86 -14.81 15.79
N VAL A 161 -9.76 -15.24 16.43
CA VAL A 161 -9.80 -15.76 17.81
C VAL A 161 -10.24 -14.67 18.79
N LEU A 162 -9.73 -13.46 18.65
CA LEU A 162 -10.14 -12.33 19.50
C LEU A 162 -11.62 -12.01 19.33
N LEU A 163 -12.11 -11.97 18.10
CA LEU A 163 -13.53 -11.75 17.81
C LEU A 163 -14.40 -12.83 18.46
N HIS A 164 -14.03 -14.10 18.24
CA HIS A 164 -14.76 -15.24 18.84
C HIS A 164 -14.82 -15.15 20.36
N HIS A 165 -13.68 -14.87 21.00
CA HIS A 165 -13.61 -14.74 22.47
C HIS A 165 -14.49 -13.61 22.99
N GLU A 166 -14.48 -12.45 22.33
CA GLU A 166 -15.26 -11.29 22.76
C GLU A 166 -16.77 -11.52 22.65
N ILE A 167 -17.24 -12.06 21.52
CA ILE A 167 -18.65 -12.42 21.34
C ILE A 167 -19.02 -13.52 22.32
N GLY A 168 -18.13 -14.52 22.48
CA GLY A 168 -18.34 -15.72 23.29
C GLY A 168 -18.51 -15.45 24.77
N LYS A 169 -17.95 -14.35 25.32
CA LYS A 169 -18.15 -13.95 26.72
C LYS A 169 -19.62 -13.82 27.11
N ARG A 170 -20.48 -13.40 26.19
CA ARG A 170 -21.91 -13.19 26.44
C ARG A 170 -22.80 -14.12 25.64
N HIS A 171 -22.38 -14.53 24.45
CA HIS A 171 -23.17 -15.28 23.48
C HIS A 171 -22.35 -16.37 22.77
N PRO A 172 -22.04 -17.50 23.45
CA PRO A 172 -21.18 -18.54 22.87
C PRO A 172 -21.70 -19.12 21.54
N TYR A 173 -23.01 -19.33 21.43
CA TYR A 173 -23.63 -19.82 20.20
C TYR A 173 -23.46 -18.84 19.03
N GLU A 174 -23.66 -17.55 19.27
CA GLU A 174 -23.49 -16.50 18.24
C GLU A 174 -22.03 -16.38 17.81
N ALA A 175 -21.05 -16.58 18.73
CA ALA A 175 -19.64 -16.61 18.42
C ALA A 175 -19.30 -17.71 17.40
N ASN A 176 -19.76 -18.94 17.67
CA ASN A 176 -19.55 -20.07 16.77
C ASN A 176 -20.18 -19.83 15.39
N ARG A 177 -21.42 -19.35 15.35
CA ARG A 177 -22.13 -19.05 14.09
C ARG A 177 -21.46 -17.92 13.30
N THR A 178 -20.86 -16.94 13.99
CA THR A 178 -20.13 -15.84 13.35
C THR A 178 -18.84 -16.37 12.69
N VAL A 179 -18.12 -17.28 13.33
CA VAL A 179 -16.91 -17.89 12.72
C VAL A 179 -17.25 -18.83 11.57
N GLU A 180 -18.33 -19.61 11.67
CA GLU A 180 -18.82 -20.44 10.55
C GLU A 180 -19.22 -19.58 9.35
N LEU A 181 -19.90 -18.46 9.59
CA LEU A 181 -20.25 -17.50 8.55
C LEU A 181 -18.99 -16.91 7.92
N LEU A 182 -18.00 -16.51 8.72
CA LEU A 182 -16.72 -15.98 8.24
C LEU A 182 -16.02 -16.98 7.32
N LYS A 183 -15.94 -18.26 7.70
CA LYS A 183 -15.42 -19.35 6.83
C LYS A 183 -16.17 -19.41 5.50
N SER A 184 -17.50 -19.30 5.53
CA SER A 184 -18.33 -19.31 4.32
C SER A 184 -18.05 -18.10 3.43
N ILE A 185 -17.87 -16.91 4.00
CA ILE A 185 -17.54 -15.68 3.27
C ILE A 185 -16.21 -15.87 2.52
N TYR A 186 -15.16 -16.33 3.21
CA TYR A 186 -13.86 -16.56 2.58
C TYR A 186 -13.92 -17.66 1.50
N ALA A 187 -14.67 -18.72 1.72
CA ALA A 187 -14.76 -19.85 0.78
C ALA A 187 -15.57 -19.53 -0.49
N LYS A 188 -16.50 -18.57 -0.46
CA LYS A 188 -17.46 -18.34 -1.54
C LYS A 188 -17.32 -17.01 -2.26
N ALA A 189 -16.61 -16.05 -1.69
CA ALA A 189 -16.43 -14.72 -2.27
C ALA A 189 -14.97 -14.43 -2.69
N MET A 190 -14.07 -15.35 -2.47
CA MET A 190 -12.70 -15.37 -3.01
C MET A 190 -12.66 -16.24 -4.26
#